data_81ee1e1487969101621f3b4579932457
#
_entry.id   81ee1e1487969101621f3b4579932457
#
_cell.length_a   1.000
_cell.length_b   1.000
_cell.length_c   1.000
_cell.angle_alpha   90.00
_cell.angle_beta   90.00
_cell.angle_gamma   90.00
#
_symmetry.space_group_name_H-M   'P 1'
#
loop_
_entity.id
_entity.type
_entity.pdbx_description
1 polymer ?
#
loop_
_entity_poly.entity_id
_entity_poly.type
_entity_poly.pdbx_seq_one_letter_code
_entity_poly.pdbx_strand_id
1 'polypeptide(L)'
;TLNELLGVSRVTDSLAAVEQQIEGLAIDWIPIAEGSSFVGRSIADGMFRTSTGVSIVAVVRDASTVPSPRPDFVFSIGDTAVCVGTDEGLAAVRSRLTA
;
A
#
# COMPACT_ATOMS: atom_id res chain seq x y z
N THR A 1 17.00 12.58 -0.40
CA THR A 1 17.49 13.39 -1.52
C THR A 1 16.36 13.90 -2.40
N LEU A 2 16.65 14.83 -3.28
CA LEU A 2 15.67 15.40 -4.20
C LEU A 2 15.05 14.31 -5.09
N ASN A 3 15.82 13.35 -5.56
CA ASN A 3 15.34 12.26 -6.40
C ASN A 3 14.34 11.36 -5.66
N GLU A 4 14.59 11.09 -4.40
CA GLU A 4 13.68 10.29 -3.58
C GLU A 4 12.36 11.02 -3.38
N LEU A 5 12.41 12.32 -3.13
CA LEU A 5 11.21 13.13 -2.99
C LEU A 5 10.40 13.17 -4.28
N LEU A 6 11.07 13.28 -5.43
CA LEU A 6 10.39 13.27 -6.73
C LEU A 6 9.73 11.92 -7.01
N GLY A 7 10.36 10.81 -6.64
CA GLY A 7 9.79 9.48 -6.80
C GLY A 7 8.51 9.29 -5.99
N VAL A 8 8.53 9.70 -4.73
CA VAL A 8 7.36 9.64 -3.85
C VAL A 8 6.27 10.56 -4.37
N SER A 9 6.62 11.76 -4.82
CA SER A 9 5.69 12.75 -5.34
C SER A 9 4.97 12.23 -6.58
N ARG A 10 5.67 11.55 -7.49
CA ARG A 10 5.05 10.97 -8.69
C ARG A 10 4.01 9.92 -8.36
N VAL A 11 4.30 9.03 -7.42
CA VAL A 11 3.34 8.02 -6.98
C VAL A 11 2.10 8.71 -6.41
N THR A 12 2.30 9.70 -5.54
CA THR A 12 1.21 10.45 -4.91
C THR A 12 0.38 11.19 -5.95
N ASP A 13 1.01 11.87 -6.91
CA ASP A 13 0.31 12.61 -7.96
C ASP A 13 -0.53 11.68 -8.84
N SER A 14 0.00 10.53 -9.22
CA SER A 14 -0.71 9.54 -10.02
C SER A 14 -1.93 9.00 -9.29
N LEU A 15 -1.79 8.71 -8.00
CA LEU A 15 -2.87 8.21 -7.17
C LEU A 15 -3.95 9.27 -6.95
N ALA A 16 -3.56 10.53 -6.75
CA ALA A 16 -4.49 11.64 -6.62
C ALA A 16 -5.32 11.82 -7.88
N ALA A 17 -4.71 11.68 -9.06
CA ALA A 17 -5.43 11.78 -10.33
C ALA A 17 -6.47 10.66 -10.47
N VAL A 18 -6.12 9.43 -10.09
CA VAL A 18 -7.06 8.30 -10.10
C VAL A 18 -8.21 8.56 -9.14
N GLU A 19 -7.92 9.02 -7.94
CA GLU A 19 -8.93 9.33 -6.93
C GLU A 19 -9.91 10.40 -7.39
N GLN A 20 -9.43 11.40 -8.12
CA GLN A 20 -10.29 12.47 -8.65
C GLN A 20 -11.16 12.02 -9.80
N GLN A 21 -10.72 11.04 -10.59
CA GLN A 21 -11.44 10.60 -11.78
C GLN A 21 -12.44 9.49 -11.52
N ILE A 22 -12.26 8.73 -10.47
CA ILE A 22 -13.07 7.55 -10.16
C ILE A 22 -13.71 7.72 -8.78
N GLU A 23 -15.02 7.94 -8.77
CA GLU A 23 -15.75 8.06 -7.52
C GLU A 23 -15.70 6.75 -6.73
N GLY A 24 -15.65 6.87 -5.41
CA GLY A 24 -15.65 5.72 -4.51
C GLY A 24 -14.28 5.10 -4.29
N LEU A 25 -13.23 5.61 -4.93
CA LEU A 25 -11.87 5.17 -4.66
C LEU A 25 -11.16 6.15 -3.74
N ALA A 26 -10.38 5.62 -2.83
CA ALA A 26 -9.56 6.38 -1.91
C ALA A 26 -8.16 5.78 -1.86
N ILE A 27 -7.23 6.58 -1.35
CA ILE A 27 -5.83 6.18 -1.15
C ILE A 27 -5.57 6.18 0.35
N ASP A 28 -4.86 5.17 0.83
CA ASP A 28 -4.45 5.12 2.22
C ASP A 28 -3.01 4.64 2.33
N TRP A 29 -2.28 5.19 3.30
CA TRP A 29 -0.93 4.79 3.68
C TRP A 29 -1.05 3.97 4.94
N ILE A 30 -0.87 2.65 4.81
CA ILE A 30 -1.10 1.72 5.91
C ILE A 30 0.23 1.17 6.40
N PRO A 31 0.66 1.51 7.63
CA PRO A 31 1.90 0.97 8.18
C PRO A 31 1.74 -0.50 8.55
N ILE A 32 2.80 -1.26 8.34
CA ILE A 32 2.87 -2.65 8.81
C ILE A 32 3.27 -2.60 10.28
N ALA A 33 2.35 -2.92 11.16
CA ALA A 33 2.60 -2.88 12.59
C ALA A 33 3.63 -3.94 13.02
N GLU A 34 4.37 -3.65 14.06
CA GLU A 34 5.41 -4.55 14.57
C GLU A 34 4.88 -5.94 14.90
N GLY A 35 3.68 -6.03 15.43
CA GLY A 35 3.05 -7.31 15.77
C GLY A 35 2.18 -7.88 14.67
N SER A 36 2.21 -7.32 13.46
CA SER A 36 1.37 -7.78 12.36
C SER A 36 1.75 -9.19 11.91
N SER A 37 0.75 -10.00 11.64
CA SER A 37 0.94 -11.34 11.06
C SER A 37 1.52 -11.28 9.64
N PHE A 38 1.49 -10.11 8.98
CA PHE A 38 2.04 -9.92 7.64
C PHE A 38 3.53 -9.63 7.60
N VAL A 39 4.18 -9.36 8.72
CA VAL A 39 5.63 -9.26 8.77
C VAL A 39 6.22 -10.62 8.34
N GLY A 40 7.03 -10.61 7.29
CA GLY A 40 7.62 -11.82 6.72
C GLY A 40 6.73 -12.56 5.73
N ARG A 41 5.56 -12.01 5.41
CA ARG A 41 4.65 -12.61 4.41
C ARG A 41 4.62 -11.77 3.14
N SER A 42 4.32 -12.42 2.02
CA SER A 42 4.27 -11.75 0.72
C SER A 42 2.92 -11.08 0.48
N ILE A 43 2.89 -10.15 -0.49
CA ILE A 43 1.64 -9.53 -0.94
C ILE A 43 0.68 -10.62 -1.45
N ALA A 44 1.19 -11.59 -2.20
CA ALA A 44 0.37 -12.69 -2.73
C ALA A 44 -0.32 -13.48 -1.62
N ASP A 45 0.35 -13.69 -0.50
CA ASP A 45 -0.22 -14.42 0.64
C ASP A 45 -1.47 -13.72 1.20
N GLY A 46 -1.55 -12.42 1.08
CA GLY A 46 -2.67 -11.65 1.60
C GLY A 46 -3.91 -11.69 0.72
N MET A 47 -3.78 -11.99 -0.56
CA MET A 47 -4.88 -12.02 -1.52
C MET A 47 -5.75 -10.76 -1.45
N PHE A 48 -5.10 -9.59 -1.33
CA PHE A 48 -5.81 -8.34 -1.03
C PHE A 48 -6.81 -7.95 -2.11
N ARG A 49 -6.45 -8.07 -3.39
CA ARG A 49 -7.36 -7.72 -4.47
C ARG A 49 -8.58 -8.64 -4.50
N THR A 50 -8.37 -9.93 -4.29
CA THR A 50 -9.43 -10.92 -4.32
C THR A 50 -10.37 -10.78 -3.13
N SER A 51 -9.83 -10.55 -1.93
CA SER A 51 -10.62 -10.54 -0.71
C SER A 51 -11.20 -9.17 -0.36
N THR A 52 -10.53 -8.08 -0.75
CA THR A 52 -10.95 -6.73 -0.36
C THR A 52 -11.14 -5.78 -1.54
N GLY A 53 -10.69 -6.14 -2.74
CA GLY A 53 -10.70 -5.27 -3.89
C GLY A 53 -9.64 -4.17 -3.86
N VAL A 54 -8.75 -4.18 -2.89
CA VAL A 54 -7.71 -3.16 -2.71
C VAL A 54 -6.45 -3.55 -3.47
N SER A 55 -5.86 -2.57 -4.17
CA SER A 55 -4.56 -2.74 -4.83
C SER A 55 -3.47 -2.09 -4.00
N ILE A 56 -2.38 -2.80 -3.77
CA ILE A 56 -1.18 -2.24 -3.16
C ILE A 56 -0.31 -1.73 -4.31
N VAL A 57 -0.21 -0.42 -4.45
CA VAL A 57 0.44 0.23 -5.60
C VAL A 57 1.88 0.62 -5.32
N ALA A 58 2.27 0.69 -4.06
CA ALA A 58 3.65 0.98 -3.67
C ALA A 58 3.87 0.54 -2.24
N VAL A 59 5.14 0.36 -1.88
CA VAL A 59 5.56 0.16 -0.49
C VAL A 59 6.71 1.10 -0.20
N VAL A 60 6.62 1.83 0.91
CA VAL A 60 7.69 2.71 1.37
C VAL A 60 8.48 1.99 2.45
N ARG A 61 9.79 1.87 2.24
CA ARG A 61 10.71 1.22 3.18
C ARG A 61 11.93 2.11 3.35
N ASP A 62 12.20 2.57 4.57
CA ASP A 62 13.39 3.36 4.90
C ASP A 62 13.59 4.55 3.97
N ALA A 63 12.58 5.37 3.77
CA ALA A 63 12.58 6.53 2.88
C ALA A 63 12.74 6.18 1.39
N SER A 64 12.72 4.91 1.02
CA SER A 64 12.72 4.46 -0.37
C SER A 64 11.35 3.95 -0.76
N THR A 65 10.94 4.23 -1.98
CA THR A 65 9.65 3.77 -2.51
C THR A 65 9.87 2.62 -3.48
N VAL A 66 9.13 1.53 -3.28
CA VAL A 66 9.06 0.42 -4.23
C VAL A 66 7.73 0.56 -4.98
N PRO A 67 7.73 1.14 -6.20
CA PRO A 67 6.50 1.27 -6.98
C PRO A 67 6.11 -0.07 -7.59
N SER A 68 4.81 -0.31 -7.67
CA SER A 68 4.27 -1.54 -8.27
C SER A 68 4.96 -2.80 -7.73
N PRO A 69 4.91 -3.05 -6.41
CA PRO A 69 5.60 -4.20 -5.83
C PRO A 69 5.06 -5.50 -6.43
N ARG A 70 5.95 -6.46 -6.62
CA ARG A 70 5.58 -7.75 -7.19
C ARG A 70 4.80 -8.59 -6.17
N PRO A 71 4.03 -9.57 -6.62
CA PRO A 71 3.29 -10.44 -5.70
C PRO A 71 4.16 -11.16 -4.69
N ASP A 72 5.42 -11.44 -5.03
CA ASP A 72 6.39 -12.09 -4.14
C ASP A 72 7.09 -11.13 -3.18
N PHE A 73 6.76 -9.84 -3.23
CA PHE A 73 7.32 -8.86 -2.30
C PHE A 73 6.94 -9.22 -0.86
N VAL A 74 7.94 -9.30 0.02
CA VAL A 74 7.74 -9.68 1.42
C VAL A 74 7.77 -8.44 2.31
N PHE A 75 6.76 -8.28 3.14
CA PHE A 75 6.66 -7.16 4.08
C PHE A 75 7.66 -7.30 5.22
N SER A 76 8.18 -6.15 5.66
CA SER A 76 9.04 -6.04 6.84
C SER A 76 8.47 -5.03 7.82
N ILE A 77 8.90 -5.12 9.07
CA ILE A 77 8.53 -4.13 10.10
C ILE A 77 8.94 -2.74 9.63
N GLY A 78 8.04 -1.79 9.78
CA GLY A 78 8.30 -0.41 9.38
C GLY A 78 7.93 -0.07 7.95
N ASP A 79 7.55 -1.05 7.14
CA ASP A 79 7.03 -0.78 5.80
C ASP A 79 5.70 -0.04 5.89
N THR A 80 5.44 0.81 4.91
CA THR A 80 4.14 1.45 4.72
C THR A 80 3.59 1.05 3.37
N ALA A 81 2.44 0.40 3.35
CA ALA A 81 1.78 0.03 2.11
C ALA A 81 0.90 1.18 1.62
N VAL A 82 1.09 1.58 0.37
CA VAL A 82 0.24 2.58 -0.28
C VAL A 82 -0.84 1.83 -1.04
N CYS A 83 -2.08 2.00 -0.61
CA CYS A 83 -3.20 1.19 -1.07
C CYS A 83 -4.27 2.06 -1.72
N VAL A 84 -4.91 1.52 -2.75
CA VAL A 84 -6.03 2.16 -3.45
C VAL A 84 -7.21 1.20 -3.45
N GLY A 85 -8.36 1.69 -3.05
CA GLY A 85 -9.58 0.91 -3.05
C GLY A 85 -10.75 1.70 -2.48
N THR A 86 -11.85 1.01 -2.18
CA THR A 86 -12.98 1.61 -1.50
C THR A 86 -12.65 1.82 -0.02
N ASP A 87 -13.37 2.72 0.64
CA ASP A 87 -13.19 2.96 2.08
C ASP A 87 -13.34 1.67 2.88
N GLU A 88 -14.33 0.87 2.52
CA GLU A 88 -14.58 -0.42 3.17
C GLU A 88 -13.43 -1.41 2.95
N GLY A 89 -12.93 -1.50 1.72
CA GLY A 89 -11.80 -2.36 1.40
C GLY A 89 -10.53 -1.92 2.11
N LEU A 90 -10.28 -0.62 2.15
CA LEU A 90 -9.11 -0.06 2.84
C LEU A 90 -9.17 -0.33 4.35
N ALA A 91 -10.34 -0.22 4.96
CA ALA A 91 -10.51 -0.54 6.37
C ALA A 91 -10.20 -2.02 6.64
N ALA A 92 -10.63 -2.91 5.76
CA ALA A 92 -10.33 -4.34 5.88
C ALA A 92 -8.83 -4.62 5.78
N VAL A 93 -8.14 -3.98 4.83
CA VAL A 93 -6.68 -4.13 4.68
C VAL A 93 -5.95 -3.57 5.89
N ARG A 94 -6.35 -2.40 6.37
CA ARG A 94 -5.76 -1.79 7.57
C ARG A 94 -5.86 -2.72 8.77
N SER A 95 -7.02 -3.31 8.96
CA SER A 95 -7.24 -4.26 10.05
C SER A 95 -6.28 -5.45 9.97
N ARG A 96 -6.01 -5.96 8.76
CA ARG A 96 -5.09 -7.08 8.57
C ARG A 96 -3.63 -6.70 8.76
N LEU A 97 -3.22 -5.54 8.26
CA LEU A 97 -1.81 -5.12 8.29
C LEU A 97 -1.39 -4.55 9.66
N THR A 98 -2.32 -4.08 10.46
CA THR A 98 -2.02 -3.52 11.78
C THR A 98 -2.32 -4.49 12.93
N ALA A 99 -2.87 -5.65 12.63
CA ALA A 99 -3.25 -6.63 13.65
C ALA A 99 -2.11 -7.58 14.02
#